data_aaa221d3d00bdec2594f6a9af7fb118c
#
_entry.id   aaa221d3d00bdec2594f6a9af7fb118c
#
_cell.length_a   1.000
_cell.length_b   1.000
_cell.length_c   1.000
_cell.angle_alpha   90.00
_cell.angle_beta   90.00
_cell.angle_gamma   90.00
#
_symmetry.space_group_name_H-M   'P 1'
#
loop_
_entity.id
_entity.type
_entity.pdbx_description
1 polymer ?
#
loop_
_entity_poly.entity_id
_entity_poly.type
_entity_poly.pdbx_seq_one_letter_code
_entity_poly.pdbx_strand_id
1 'polypeptide(L)'
;MYKRQANEDGDLLTKTRLTQIGRDLLESILGINQITIAAVHGASAGGGACIPTACDFRIGTENCIIGYPEVKLSMNLSWGALPLCYNLVGPAITKRMVIGGELEQAEDLFAWGFLDETVPADKLESRSTELAEFYASRPALAAQMIKRGVNALQMANAGIMHMDGDQNALATLSEEFQEARDAFLNRKK
;
A
#
# COMPACT_ATOMS: atom_id res chain seq x y z
N MET A 1 0.41 -1.47 15.42
CA MET A 1 0.24 -0.28 14.60
C MET A 1 -1.12 0.39 14.80
N TYR A 2 -2.23 -0.33 14.79
CA TYR A 2 -3.60 0.20 15.00
C TYR A 2 -3.87 0.90 16.35
N LYS A 3 -3.10 0.64 17.39
CA LYS A 3 -3.29 1.29 18.71
C LYS A 3 -3.01 2.81 18.72
N ARG A 4 -2.35 3.36 17.69
CA ARG A 4 -2.07 4.81 17.61
C ARG A 4 -3.14 5.61 16.87
N GLN A 5 -3.98 4.97 16.05
CA GLN A 5 -5.08 5.65 15.34
C GLN A 5 -6.30 5.91 16.23
N ALA A 6 -6.36 5.30 17.39
CA ALA A 6 -7.45 5.48 18.36
C ALA A 6 -7.13 6.59 19.40
N ASN A 7 -6.44 7.66 19.02
CA ASN A 7 -6.39 8.84 19.88
C ASN A 7 -7.73 9.60 19.74
N GLU A 8 -8.69 9.20 20.57
CA GLU A 8 -10.01 9.82 20.68
C GLU A 8 -9.95 11.28 21.16
N ASP A 9 -8.81 11.71 21.73
CA ASP A 9 -8.65 13.00 22.42
C ASP A 9 -8.08 14.15 21.56
N GLY A 10 -7.82 13.91 20.26
CA GLY A 10 -7.33 14.95 19.36
C GLY A 10 -8.45 15.86 18.83
N ASP A 11 -8.20 17.17 18.72
CA ASP A 11 -9.05 18.08 17.98
C ASP A 11 -9.13 17.70 16.48
N LEU A 12 -10.09 18.25 15.75
CA LEU A 12 -10.31 17.95 14.34
C LEU A 12 -9.05 18.19 13.49
N LEU A 13 -8.30 19.24 13.78
CA LEU A 13 -7.06 19.59 13.07
C LEU A 13 -5.98 18.49 13.27
N THR A 14 -5.81 18.02 14.50
CA THR A 14 -4.89 16.91 14.80
C THR A 14 -5.30 15.64 14.08
N LYS A 15 -6.60 15.28 14.08
CA LYS A 15 -7.13 14.13 13.36
C LYS A 15 -6.88 14.24 11.86
N THR A 16 -7.16 15.38 11.25
CA THR A 16 -6.90 15.63 9.83
C THR A 16 -5.42 15.50 9.48
N ARG A 17 -4.51 16.05 10.30
CA ARG A 17 -3.06 15.90 10.09
C ARG A 17 -2.60 14.44 10.18
N LEU A 18 -3.16 13.67 11.10
CA LEU A 18 -2.84 12.25 11.23
C LEU A 18 -3.27 11.42 10.01
N THR A 19 -4.38 11.79 9.36
CA THR A 19 -4.81 11.10 8.13
C THR A 19 -3.88 11.37 6.95
N GLN A 20 -3.16 12.50 6.93
CA GLN A 20 -2.21 12.85 5.86
C GLN A 20 -0.88 12.09 5.96
N ILE A 21 -0.45 11.67 7.16
CA ILE A 21 0.87 11.02 7.36
C ILE A 21 1.08 9.82 6.42
N GLY A 22 0.05 9.03 6.19
CA GLY A 22 0.13 7.87 5.30
C GLY A 22 0.34 8.27 3.84
N ARG A 23 -0.34 9.33 3.38
CA ARG A 23 -0.15 9.90 2.05
C ARG A 23 1.26 10.46 1.89
N ASP A 24 1.71 11.28 2.83
CA ASP A 24 3.06 11.87 2.82
C ASP A 24 4.14 10.80 2.75
N LEU A 25 3.92 9.66 3.44
CA LEU A 25 4.82 8.50 3.37
C LEU A 25 4.88 7.93 1.95
N LEU A 26 3.73 7.66 1.32
CA LEU A 26 3.70 7.08 -0.03
C LEU A 26 4.27 8.06 -1.06
N GLU A 27 3.94 9.34 -0.97
CA GLU A 27 4.51 10.39 -1.82
C GLU A 27 6.04 10.49 -1.64
N SER A 28 6.54 10.33 -0.41
CA SER A 28 7.98 10.29 -0.14
C SER A 28 8.66 9.09 -0.80
N ILE A 29 8.03 7.91 -0.79
CA ILE A 29 8.56 6.70 -1.46
C ILE A 29 8.58 6.91 -2.99
N LEU A 30 7.49 7.41 -3.57
CA LEU A 30 7.41 7.72 -5.00
C LEU A 30 8.44 8.78 -5.41
N GLY A 31 8.75 9.72 -4.51
CA GLY A 31 9.72 10.80 -4.72
C GLY A 31 11.20 10.38 -4.61
N ILE A 32 11.51 9.16 -4.15
CA ILE A 32 12.89 8.63 -4.13
C ILE A 32 13.42 8.56 -5.56
N ASN A 33 14.57 9.18 -5.81
CA ASN A 33 15.15 9.18 -7.15
C ASN A 33 15.67 7.81 -7.60
N GLN A 34 16.18 7.00 -6.68
CA GLN A 34 16.65 5.64 -6.94
C GLN A 34 15.47 4.70 -7.17
N ILE A 35 15.73 3.61 -7.87
CA ILE A 35 14.77 2.50 -7.97
C ILE A 35 14.55 1.92 -6.58
N THR A 36 13.29 1.74 -6.21
CA THR A 36 12.83 1.19 -4.94
C THR A 36 12.31 -0.23 -5.14
N ILE A 37 12.76 -1.16 -4.29
CA ILE A 37 12.35 -2.57 -4.33
C ILE A 37 11.79 -2.94 -2.96
N ALA A 38 10.56 -3.39 -2.94
CA ALA A 38 9.95 -3.96 -1.75
C ALA A 38 10.26 -5.46 -1.66
N ALA A 39 10.96 -5.87 -0.62
CA ALA A 39 11.17 -7.26 -0.25
C ALA A 39 10.10 -7.67 0.78
N VAL A 40 9.10 -8.42 0.36
CA VAL A 40 7.92 -8.73 1.18
C VAL A 40 8.03 -10.13 1.77
N HIS A 41 8.05 -10.19 3.11
CA HIS A 41 8.06 -11.43 3.87
C HIS A 41 6.84 -11.51 4.81
N GLY A 42 6.12 -12.63 4.80
CA GLY A 42 4.96 -12.85 5.67
C GLY A 42 3.77 -11.96 5.29
N ALA A 43 3.08 -11.40 6.28
CA ALA A 43 1.84 -10.66 6.08
C ALA A 43 2.06 -9.14 5.94
N SER A 44 1.53 -8.56 4.87
CA SER A 44 1.53 -7.13 4.58
C SER A 44 0.07 -6.66 4.41
N ALA A 45 -0.49 -6.04 5.44
CA ALA A 45 -1.92 -5.72 5.50
C ALA A 45 -2.15 -4.22 5.74
N GLY A 46 -3.15 -3.65 5.07
CA GLY A 46 -3.56 -2.26 5.21
C GLY A 46 -2.42 -1.31 4.87
N GLY A 47 -2.08 -0.37 5.78
CA GLY A 47 -0.93 0.52 5.59
C GLY A 47 0.39 -0.22 5.32
N GLY A 48 0.55 -1.46 5.82
CA GLY A 48 1.69 -2.31 5.48
C GLY A 48 1.70 -2.74 4.00
N ALA A 49 0.54 -2.95 3.39
CA ALA A 49 0.40 -3.24 1.96
C ALA A 49 0.60 -1.98 1.10
N CYS A 50 0.24 -0.79 1.61
CA CYS A 50 0.41 0.46 0.88
C CYS A 50 1.89 0.77 0.57
N ILE A 51 2.82 0.39 1.46
CA ILE A 51 4.25 0.65 1.26
C ILE A 51 4.80 -0.08 0.01
N PRO A 52 4.69 -1.41 -0.13
CA PRO A 52 5.13 -2.09 -1.35
C PRO A 52 4.38 -1.62 -2.59
N THR A 53 3.11 -1.18 -2.46
CA THR A 53 2.34 -0.63 -3.59
C THR A 53 2.98 0.65 -4.16
N ALA A 54 3.67 1.44 -3.34
CA ALA A 54 4.35 2.66 -3.76
C ALA A 54 5.79 2.45 -4.24
N CYS A 55 6.36 1.27 -4.07
CA CYS A 55 7.69 0.93 -4.60
C CYS A 55 7.64 0.65 -6.11
N ASP A 56 8.79 0.78 -6.79
CA ASP A 56 8.87 0.50 -8.22
C ASP A 56 8.70 -1.02 -8.49
N PHE A 57 9.35 -1.88 -7.69
CA PHE A 57 9.30 -3.33 -7.82
C PHE A 57 8.98 -4.01 -6.48
N ARG A 58 8.46 -5.24 -6.54
CA ARG A 58 8.05 -6.04 -5.37
C ARG A 58 8.46 -7.49 -5.58
N ILE A 59 9.30 -7.99 -4.68
CA ILE A 59 9.65 -9.41 -4.60
C ILE A 59 9.00 -9.95 -3.33
N GLY A 60 8.19 -10.99 -3.44
CA GLY A 60 7.54 -11.65 -2.31
C GLY A 60 8.16 -13.01 -2.00
N THR A 61 8.09 -13.44 -0.74
CA THR A 61 8.28 -14.87 -0.46
C THR A 61 7.08 -15.67 -0.96
N GLU A 62 7.27 -16.95 -1.32
CA GLU A 62 6.20 -17.86 -1.79
C GLU A 62 5.02 -17.96 -0.83
N ASN A 63 5.23 -17.68 0.45
CA ASN A 63 4.22 -17.71 1.50
C ASN A 63 3.80 -16.31 2.00
N CYS A 64 4.19 -15.24 1.32
CA CYS A 64 3.72 -13.91 1.70
C CYS A 64 2.24 -13.72 1.35
N ILE A 65 1.57 -12.88 2.12
CA ILE A 65 0.17 -12.50 1.90
C ILE A 65 0.04 -10.99 1.96
N ILE A 66 -0.67 -10.40 1.00
CA ILE A 66 -0.82 -8.95 0.91
C ILE A 66 -2.29 -8.60 0.67
N GLY A 67 -2.80 -7.54 1.31
CA GLY A 67 -4.16 -7.07 1.05
C GLY A 67 -4.54 -5.83 1.82
N TYR A 68 -5.74 -5.34 1.52
CA TYR A 68 -6.28 -4.08 2.03
C TYR A 68 -7.58 -4.36 2.82
N PRO A 69 -7.47 -4.77 4.11
CA PRO A 69 -8.62 -5.17 4.90
C PRO A 69 -9.43 -3.99 5.48
N GLU A 70 -9.20 -2.75 5.05
CA GLU A 70 -9.84 -1.55 5.57
C GLU A 70 -11.36 -1.63 5.52
N VAL A 71 -11.92 -2.21 4.46
CA VAL A 71 -13.37 -2.39 4.30
C VAL A 71 -13.99 -3.21 5.43
N LYS A 72 -13.25 -4.15 6.04
CA LYS A 72 -13.71 -4.95 7.19
C LYS A 72 -13.88 -4.11 8.47
N LEU A 73 -13.35 -2.89 8.45
CA LEU A 73 -13.54 -1.87 9.48
C LEU A 73 -14.41 -0.71 8.97
N SER A 74 -15.23 -0.94 7.94
CA SER A 74 -16.10 0.07 7.31
C SER A 74 -15.32 1.33 6.86
N MET A 75 -14.06 1.16 6.45
CA MET A 75 -13.21 2.23 5.91
C MET A 75 -12.89 2.02 4.44
N ASN A 76 -12.70 3.12 3.71
CA ASN A 76 -12.11 3.08 2.38
C ASN A 76 -10.58 2.92 2.46
N LEU A 77 -9.97 2.51 1.35
CA LEU A 77 -8.52 2.56 1.20
C LEU A 77 -8.09 4.01 0.97
N SER A 78 -7.35 4.56 1.93
CA SER A 78 -6.83 5.92 1.91
C SER A 78 -5.32 5.95 1.57
N TRP A 79 -4.61 7.01 1.95
CA TRP A 79 -3.18 7.25 1.72
C TRP A 79 -2.80 7.49 0.25
N GLY A 80 -3.77 7.64 -0.66
CA GLY A 80 -3.50 7.68 -2.10
C GLY A 80 -3.09 6.32 -2.68
N ALA A 81 -3.30 5.23 -1.94
CA ALA A 81 -2.89 3.89 -2.36
C ALA A 81 -3.80 3.27 -3.43
N LEU A 82 -5.09 3.68 -3.48
CA LEU A 82 -6.04 3.13 -4.44
C LEU A 82 -5.62 3.30 -5.91
N PRO A 83 -5.22 4.50 -6.38
CA PRO A 83 -4.74 4.67 -7.76
C PRO A 83 -3.44 3.91 -8.04
N LEU A 84 -2.56 3.74 -7.05
CA LEU A 84 -1.35 2.94 -7.20
C LEU A 84 -1.68 1.45 -7.40
N CYS A 85 -2.56 0.90 -6.57
CA CYS A 85 -3.05 -0.47 -6.74
C CYS A 85 -3.73 -0.66 -8.11
N TYR A 86 -4.59 0.30 -8.50
CA TYR A 86 -5.26 0.28 -9.80
C TYR A 86 -4.27 0.23 -10.98
N ASN A 87 -3.19 0.98 -10.92
CA ASN A 87 -2.17 0.99 -11.96
C ASN A 87 -1.37 -0.32 -12.02
N LEU A 88 -1.20 -1.01 -10.88
CA LEU A 88 -0.49 -2.29 -10.84
C LEU A 88 -1.33 -3.45 -11.40
N VAL A 89 -2.58 -3.57 -10.96
CA VAL A 89 -3.39 -4.79 -11.18
C VAL A 89 -4.67 -4.54 -11.98
N GLY A 90 -4.93 -3.31 -12.36
CA GLY A 90 -6.14 -2.91 -13.10
C GLY A 90 -7.42 -2.91 -12.24
N PRO A 91 -8.56 -2.46 -12.82
CA PRO A 91 -9.77 -2.12 -12.06
C PRO A 91 -10.45 -3.33 -11.40
N ALA A 92 -10.46 -4.49 -12.05
CA ALA A 92 -11.17 -5.66 -11.54
C ALA A 92 -10.45 -6.24 -10.31
N ILE A 93 -9.14 -6.43 -10.38
CA ILE A 93 -8.34 -6.97 -9.28
C ILE A 93 -8.26 -5.95 -8.13
N THR A 94 -8.14 -4.66 -8.43
CA THR A 94 -8.22 -3.62 -7.39
C THR A 94 -9.52 -3.72 -6.59
N LYS A 95 -10.66 -3.85 -7.25
CA LYS A 95 -11.95 -4.03 -6.56
C LYS A 95 -11.97 -5.31 -5.74
N ARG A 96 -11.44 -6.41 -6.26
CA ARG A 96 -11.31 -7.67 -5.52
C ARG A 96 -10.50 -7.49 -4.25
N MET A 97 -9.30 -6.92 -4.34
CA MET A 97 -8.41 -6.72 -3.20
C MET A 97 -8.98 -5.74 -2.16
N VAL A 98 -9.55 -4.62 -2.62
CA VAL A 98 -9.96 -3.51 -1.74
C VAL A 98 -11.38 -3.70 -1.20
N ILE A 99 -12.34 -4.13 -2.03
CA ILE A 99 -13.71 -4.38 -1.58
C ILE A 99 -13.84 -5.76 -0.93
N GLY A 100 -13.11 -6.76 -1.42
CA GLY A 100 -13.04 -8.08 -0.78
C GLY A 100 -12.37 -8.02 0.58
N GLY A 101 -11.32 -7.21 0.70
CA GLY A 101 -10.59 -6.98 1.96
C GLY A 101 -9.85 -8.22 2.47
N GLU A 102 -9.62 -9.21 1.62
CA GLU A 102 -8.86 -10.41 1.97
C GLU A 102 -7.34 -10.17 1.83
N LEU A 103 -6.55 -11.02 2.47
CA LEU A 103 -5.11 -11.09 2.23
C LEU A 103 -4.89 -12.16 1.16
N GLU A 104 -4.48 -11.70 0.00
CA GLU A 104 -4.28 -12.56 -1.17
C GLU A 104 -2.93 -13.29 -1.09
N GLN A 105 -2.86 -14.50 -1.63
CA GLN A 105 -1.67 -15.33 -1.62
C GLN A 105 -0.64 -14.89 -2.66
N ALA A 106 0.62 -15.20 -2.42
CA ALA A 106 1.74 -14.84 -3.30
C ALA A 106 1.53 -15.29 -4.75
N GLU A 107 0.97 -16.49 -4.97
CA GLU A 107 0.68 -17.04 -6.29
C GLU A 107 -0.32 -16.16 -7.07
N ASP A 108 -1.42 -15.77 -6.42
CA ASP A 108 -2.43 -14.90 -7.02
C ASP A 108 -1.85 -13.50 -7.30
N LEU A 109 -1.11 -12.94 -6.32
CA LEU A 109 -0.48 -11.62 -6.44
C LEU A 109 0.54 -11.57 -7.58
N PHE A 110 1.29 -12.64 -7.79
CA PHE A 110 2.20 -12.77 -8.93
C PHE A 110 1.43 -12.89 -10.25
N ALA A 111 0.41 -13.74 -10.30
CA ALA A 111 -0.42 -13.93 -11.49
C ALA A 111 -1.14 -12.64 -11.92
N TRP A 112 -1.49 -11.75 -10.99
CA TRP A 112 -2.13 -10.45 -11.27
C TRP A 112 -1.13 -9.33 -11.59
N GLY A 113 0.17 -9.57 -11.45
CA GLY A 113 1.23 -8.57 -11.66
C GLY A 113 1.39 -7.59 -10.49
N PHE A 114 0.83 -7.91 -9.31
CA PHE A 114 1.11 -7.15 -8.09
C PHE A 114 2.54 -7.42 -7.60
N LEU A 115 2.97 -8.68 -7.59
CA LEU A 115 4.35 -9.06 -7.35
C LEU A 115 5.08 -9.24 -8.69
N ASP A 116 6.29 -8.73 -8.78
CA ASP A 116 7.16 -8.90 -9.95
C ASP A 116 7.86 -10.28 -9.92
N GLU A 117 8.16 -10.79 -8.72
CA GLU A 117 8.78 -12.10 -8.50
C GLU A 117 8.28 -12.73 -7.20
N THR A 118 8.31 -14.07 -7.13
CA THR A 118 8.18 -14.84 -5.89
C THR A 118 9.40 -15.74 -5.70
N VAL A 119 9.91 -15.83 -4.47
CA VAL A 119 11.10 -16.59 -4.14
C VAL A 119 10.95 -17.33 -2.80
N PRO A 120 11.69 -18.42 -2.57
CA PRO A 120 11.83 -19.02 -1.25
C PRO A 120 12.31 -18.00 -0.21
N ALA A 121 11.89 -18.16 1.05
CA ALA A 121 12.16 -17.17 2.09
C ALA A 121 13.66 -16.92 2.35
N ASP A 122 14.48 -17.98 2.21
CA ASP A 122 15.94 -17.90 2.35
C ASP A 122 16.64 -17.20 1.18
N LYS A 123 15.93 -16.95 0.08
CA LYS A 123 16.44 -16.25 -1.11
C LYS A 123 15.99 -14.80 -1.23
N LEU A 124 15.07 -14.35 -0.40
CA LEU A 124 14.48 -13.02 -0.54
C LEU A 124 15.54 -11.89 -0.49
N GLU A 125 16.44 -11.93 0.49
CA GLU A 125 17.47 -10.91 0.66
C GLU A 125 18.45 -10.91 -0.50
N SER A 126 19.01 -12.10 -0.88
CA SER A 126 19.97 -12.20 -1.97
C SER A 126 19.35 -11.76 -3.30
N ARG A 127 18.11 -12.20 -3.60
CA ARG A 127 17.44 -11.84 -4.85
C ARG A 127 17.10 -10.35 -4.93
N SER A 128 16.63 -9.77 -3.82
CA SER A 128 16.36 -8.34 -3.76
C SER A 128 17.62 -7.50 -3.96
N THR A 129 18.74 -7.93 -3.39
CA THR A 129 20.06 -7.29 -3.57
C THR A 129 20.54 -7.41 -5.01
N GLU A 130 20.47 -8.58 -5.64
CA GLU A 130 20.80 -8.76 -7.05
C GLU A 130 19.99 -7.84 -7.96
N LEU A 131 18.69 -7.71 -7.71
CA LEU A 131 17.83 -6.81 -8.50
C LEU A 131 18.21 -5.33 -8.27
N ALA A 132 18.53 -4.96 -7.03
CA ALA A 132 18.99 -3.61 -6.71
C ALA A 132 20.31 -3.27 -7.42
N GLU A 133 21.28 -4.18 -7.40
CA GLU A 133 22.56 -4.05 -8.10
C GLU A 133 22.36 -3.96 -9.62
N PHE A 134 21.45 -4.77 -10.18
CA PHE A 134 21.11 -4.72 -11.58
C PHE A 134 20.62 -3.32 -12.00
N TYR A 135 19.69 -2.71 -11.24
CA TYR A 135 19.22 -1.37 -11.56
C TYR A 135 20.25 -0.27 -11.23
N ALA A 136 21.03 -0.45 -10.17
CA ALA A 136 22.10 0.48 -9.80
C ALA A 136 23.21 0.55 -10.87
N SER A 137 23.41 -0.53 -11.64
CA SER A 137 24.38 -0.55 -12.76
C SER A 137 23.93 0.25 -13.99
N ARG A 138 22.68 0.72 -14.04
CA ARG A 138 22.17 1.51 -15.16
C ARG A 138 22.62 2.97 -15.08
N PRO A 139 22.73 3.68 -16.21
CA PRO A 139 23.03 5.13 -16.20
C PRO A 139 22.02 5.87 -15.33
N ALA A 140 22.47 6.39 -14.18
CA ALA A 140 21.60 6.91 -13.12
C ALA A 140 20.67 8.03 -13.60
N LEU A 141 21.19 8.98 -14.41
CA LEU A 141 20.38 10.08 -14.92
C LEU A 141 19.21 9.57 -15.77
N ALA A 142 19.47 8.66 -16.71
CA ALA A 142 18.45 8.10 -17.60
C ALA A 142 17.41 7.31 -16.80
N ALA A 143 17.86 6.44 -15.86
CA ALA A 143 16.96 5.65 -15.03
C ALA A 143 16.03 6.54 -14.19
N GLN A 144 16.54 7.59 -13.55
CA GLN A 144 15.75 8.53 -12.76
C GLN A 144 14.76 9.34 -13.61
N MET A 145 15.16 9.77 -14.82
CA MET A 145 14.25 10.47 -15.72
C MET A 145 13.11 9.58 -16.19
N ILE A 146 13.39 8.31 -16.52
CA ILE A 146 12.38 7.32 -16.89
C ILE A 146 11.43 7.06 -15.72
N LYS A 147 11.96 6.80 -14.52
CA LYS A 147 11.13 6.60 -13.31
C LYS A 147 10.20 7.79 -13.07
N ARG A 148 10.71 9.02 -13.12
CA ARG A 148 9.87 10.23 -12.93
C ARG A 148 8.78 10.32 -14.00
N GLY A 149 9.08 10.00 -15.25
CA GLY A 149 8.11 9.99 -16.34
C GLY A 149 7.01 8.95 -16.12
N VAL A 150 7.37 7.72 -15.72
CA VAL A 150 6.41 6.66 -15.42
C VAL A 150 5.55 7.04 -14.21
N ASN A 151 6.17 7.53 -13.11
CA ASN A 151 5.42 7.96 -11.93
C ASN A 151 4.45 9.11 -12.25
N ALA A 152 4.84 10.08 -13.11
CA ALA A 152 3.95 11.16 -13.55
C ALA A 152 2.72 10.61 -14.30
N LEU A 153 2.92 9.60 -15.17
CA LEU A 153 1.81 8.94 -15.88
C LEU A 153 0.90 8.18 -14.92
N GLN A 154 1.47 7.44 -13.94
CA GLN A 154 0.70 6.74 -12.92
C GLN A 154 -0.14 7.70 -12.07
N MET A 155 0.40 8.86 -11.75
CA MET A 155 -0.24 9.85 -10.88
C MET A 155 -1.14 10.83 -11.65
N ALA A 156 -1.23 10.75 -12.99
CA ALA A 156 -2.05 11.67 -13.77
C ALA A 156 -3.53 11.71 -13.35
N ASN A 157 -4.06 10.59 -12.88
CA ASN A 157 -5.43 10.47 -12.37
C ASN A 157 -5.53 10.49 -10.84
N ALA A 158 -4.42 10.58 -10.11
CA ALA A 158 -4.42 10.52 -8.65
C ALA A 158 -5.09 11.75 -8.01
N GLY A 159 -5.14 12.88 -8.73
CA GLY A 159 -5.88 14.06 -8.30
C GLY A 159 -7.38 13.82 -8.04
N ILE A 160 -7.96 12.78 -8.66
CA ILE A 160 -9.35 12.36 -8.41
C ILE A 160 -9.50 11.85 -6.96
N MET A 161 -8.44 11.34 -6.37
CA MET A 161 -8.43 10.75 -5.03
C MET A 161 -7.97 11.72 -3.92
N HIS A 162 -7.94 13.03 -4.21
CA HIS A 162 -7.56 14.04 -3.20
C HIS A 162 -8.46 14.00 -1.94
N MET A 163 -9.69 13.47 -2.06
CA MET A 163 -10.66 13.36 -0.97
C MET A 163 -10.62 12.03 -0.21
N ASP A 164 -9.69 11.12 -0.49
CA ASP A 164 -9.67 9.80 0.15
C ASP A 164 -9.48 9.87 1.67
N GLY A 165 -8.72 10.85 2.16
CA GLY A 165 -8.57 11.14 3.58
C GLY A 165 -9.85 11.67 4.22
N ASP A 166 -10.57 12.55 3.53
CA ASP A 166 -11.85 13.08 3.99
C ASP A 166 -12.93 12.00 4.01
N GLN A 167 -12.96 11.15 2.98
CA GLN A 167 -13.85 9.98 2.93
C GLN A 167 -13.54 9.00 4.07
N ASN A 168 -12.26 8.78 4.38
CA ASN A 168 -11.85 7.95 5.51
C ASN A 168 -12.32 8.55 6.83
N ALA A 169 -12.16 9.87 7.02
CA ALA A 169 -12.65 10.56 8.21
C ALA A 169 -14.17 10.45 8.35
N LEU A 170 -14.94 10.61 7.26
CA LEU A 170 -16.38 10.40 7.26
C LEU A 170 -16.77 8.96 7.62
N ALA A 171 -16.08 7.98 7.04
CA ALA A 171 -16.33 6.56 7.33
C ALA A 171 -16.15 6.25 8.82
N THR A 172 -15.16 6.86 9.49
CA THR A 172 -14.92 6.66 10.93
C THR A 172 -16.02 7.23 11.85
N LEU A 173 -16.92 8.07 11.31
CA LEU A 173 -18.09 8.59 12.04
C LEU A 173 -19.32 7.69 11.91
N SER A 174 -19.30 6.67 11.06
CA SER A 174 -20.44 5.76 10.86
C SER A 174 -20.63 4.80 12.05
N GLU A 175 -21.87 4.38 12.27
CA GLU A 175 -22.20 3.34 13.27
C GLU A 175 -21.50 2.02 12.93
N GLU A 176 -21.48 1.65 11.64
CA GLU A 176 -20.82 0.43 11.15
C GLU A 176 -19.33 0.40 11.49
N PHE A 177 -18.63 1.55 11.39
CA PHE A 177 -17.24 1.64 11.81
C PHE A 177 -17.08 1.40 13.32
N GLN A 178 -17.93 1.99 14.15
CA GLN A 178 -17.86 1.84 15.59
C GLN A 178 -18.08 0.36 15.99
N GLU A 179 -19.08 -0.30 15.40
CA GLU A 179 -19.37 -1.70 15.61
C GLU A 179 -18.21 -2.61 15.16
N ALA A 180 -17.70 -2.38 13.95
CA ALA A 180 -16.57 -3.15 13.41
C ALA A 180 -15.29 -2.98 14.24
N ARG A 181 -14.99 -1.75 14.69
CA ARG A 181 -13.87 -1.44 15.58
C ARG A 181 -13.99 -2.18 16.91
N ASP A 182 -15.16 -2.12 17.54
CA ASP A 182 -15.40 -2.73 18.85
C ASP A 182 -15.32 -4.27 18.75
N ALA A 183 -15.87 -4.85 17.69
CA ALA A 183 -15.71 -6.28 17.39
C ALA A 183 -14.24 -6.67 17.20
N PHE A 184 -13.45 -5.85 16.49
CA PHE A 184 -12.02 -6.09 16.30
C PHE A 184 -11.21 -6.03 17.60
N LEU A 185 -11.50 -5.04 18.45
CA LEU A 185 -10.81 -4.90 19.75
C LEU A 185 -11.13 -6.04 20.71
N ASN A 186 -12.35 -6.56 20.66
CA ASN A 186 -12.80 -7.66 21.53
C ASN A 186 -12.27 -9.04 21.10
N ARG A 187 -11.87 -9.23 19.81
CA ARG A 187 -11.22 -10.47 19.34
C ARG A 187 -9.81 -10.70 19.92
N LYS A 188 -9.20 -9.68 20.53
CA LYS A 188 -7.85 -9.76 21.11
C LYS A 188 -7.83 -9.99 22.62
N LYS A 189 -9.00 -10.18 23.24
CA LYS A 189 -9.14 -10.66 24.61
C LYS A 189 -9.48 -12.15 24.62
#